data_76c72657bd27c184e155040aa8a42d2e
#
_entry.id   76c72657bd27c184e155040aa8a42d2e
#
_cell.length_a   1.000
_cell.length_b   1.000
_cell.length_c   1.000
_cell.angle_alpha   90.00
_cell.angle_beta   90.00
_cell.angle_gamma   90.00
#
_symmetry.space_group_name_H-M   'P 1'
#
loop_
_entity.id
_entity.type
_entity.pdbx_description
1 polymer ?
#
loop_
_entity_poly.entity_id
_entity_poly.type
_entity_poly.pdbx_seq_one_letter_code
_entity_poly.pdbx_strand_id
1 'polypeptide(L)'
;MPKYSVLMYNFGGYELFRDLHFNISSDIEYVYVTDNDNLHTDKWTVVVDKKLLGKPAIYSTFYVRYHPFEYVHSDVCIVLDGSMWIRNDLVPVISGF
;
A
#
# COMPACT_ATOMS: atom_id res chain seq x y z
N MET A 1 4.35 10.72 -13.64
CA MET A 1 3.75 10.81 -12.29
C MET A 1 2.39 10.13 -12.27
N PRO A 2 2.12 9.24 -11.33
CA PRO A 2 0.79 8.65 -11.21
C PRO A 2 -0.24 9.72 -10.80
N LYS A 3 -1.47 9.57 -11.27
CA LYS A 3 -2.59 10.43 -10.88
C LYS A 3 -3.21 9.96 -9.57
N TYR A 4 -3.14 8.66 -9.31
CA TYR A 4 -3.80 8.01 -8.19
C TYR A 4 -2.85 7.08 -7.47
N SER A 5 -3.10 6.84 -6.19
CA SER A 5 -2.33 5.87 -5.41
C SER A 5 -3.25 4.99 -4.57
N VAL A 6 -2.85 3.73 -4.43
CA VAL A 6 -3.42 2.81 -3.46
C VAL A 6 -2.33 2.48 -2.47
N LEU A 7 -2.60 2.72 -1.20
CA LEU A 7 -1.68 2.43 -0.11
C LEU A 7 -2.27 1.34 0.75
N MET A 8 -1.55 0.24 0.87
CA MET A 8 -1.90 -0.85 1.77
C MET A 8 -0.77 -1.03 2.78
N TYR A 9 -1.11 -1.47 3.98
CA TYR A 9 -0.13 -1.66 5.03
C TYR A 9 -0.36 -2.97 5.76
N ASN A 10 0.71 -3.59 6.24
CA ASN A 10 0.65 -4.81 7.03
C ASN A 10 1.91 -4.91 7.89
N PHE A 11 1.75 -4.89 9.20
CA PHE A 11 2.84 -4.97 10.16
C PHE A 11 2.62 -6.14 11.12
N GLY A 12 3.73 -6.75 11.54
CA GLY A 12 3.70 -7.86 12.49
C GLY A 12 3.27 -9.19 11.92
N GLY A 13 3.12 -9.29 10.62
CA GLY A 13 2.76 -10.55 9.95
C GLY A 13 1.35 -11.04 10.23
N TYR A 14 0.43 -10.17 10.64
CA TYR A 14 -0.93 -10.56 10.98
C TYR A 14 -1.76 -10.97 9.78
N GLU A 15 -1.45 -10.40 8.59
CA GLU A 15 -2.24 -10.65 7.40
C GLU A 15 -1.38 -11.34 6.33
N LEU A 16 -2.02 -12.20 5.54
CA LEU A 16 -1.38 -12.83 4.40
C LEU A 16 -1.24 -11.81 3.26
N PHE A 17 -0.03 -11.69 2.72
CA PHE A 17 0.17 -10.88 1.53
C PHE A 17 -0.56 -11.49 0.33
N ARG A 18 -1.35 -10.68 -0.36
CA ARG A 18 -2.05 -11.07 -1.59
C ARG A 18 -1.60 -10.16 -2.71
N ASP A 19 -0.87 -10.74 -3.65
CA ASP A 19 -0.35 -9.98 -4.79
C ASP A 19 -1.46 -9.61 -5.76
N LEU A 20 -1.15 -8.67 -6.65
CA LEU A 20 -2.08 -8.24 -7.69
C LEU A 20 -1.95 -9.17 -8.89
N HIS A 21 -3.07 -9.57 -9.48
CA HIS A 21 -3.13 -10.49 -10.61
C HIS A 21 -3.76 -9.84 -11.85
N PHE A 22 -3.59 -8.53 -12.00
CA PHE A 22 -4.09 -7.78 -13.14
C PHE A 22 -3.00 -6.82 -13.63
N ASN A 23 -3.17 -6.30 -14.85
CA ASN A 23 -2.26 -5.30 -15.40
C ASN A 23 -2.54 -3.94 -14.78
N ILE A 24 -1.49 -3.29 -14.29
CA ILE A 24 -1.60 -1.99 -13.63
C ILE A 24 -1.55 -0.89 -14.67
N SER A 25 -2.53 0.02 -14.62
CA SER A 25 -2.54 1.22 -15.45
C SER A 25 -1.37 2.14 -15.08
N SER A 26 -0.87 2.91 -16.04
CA SER A 26 0.17 3.91 -15.79
C SER A 26 -0.32 5.08 -14.94
N ASP A 27 -1.63 5.24 -14.77
CA ASP A 27 -2.23 6.34 -13.99
C ASP A 27 -2.24 6.07 -12.49
N ILE A 28 -1.93 4.87 -12.04
CA ILE A 28 -2.07 4.48 -10.63
C ILE A 28 -0.81 3.76 -10.15
N GLU A 29 -0.42 4.05 -8.91
CA GLU A 29 0.61 3.28 -8.22
C GLU A 29 0.00 2.50 -7.06
N TYR A 30 0.54 1.31 -6.81
CA TYR A 30 0.15 0.44 -5.69
C TYR A 30 1.34 0.33 -4.74
N VAL A 31 1.21 0.90 -3.56
CA VAL A 31 2.28 0.96 -2.56
C VAL A 31 1.90 0.10 -1.35
N TYR A 32 2.80 -0.76 -0.94
CA TYR A 32 2.62 -1.68 0.19
C TYR A 32 3.67 -1.38 1.25
N VAL A 33 3.23 -0.87 2.40
CA VAL A 33 4.12 -0.53 3.51
C VAL A 33 4.09 -1.67 4.54
N THR A 34 5.25 -2.22 4.85
CA THR A 34 5.36 -3.41 5.69
C THR A 34 6.67 -3.39 6.46
N ASP A 35 6.77 -4.23 7.49
CA ASP A 35 8.02 -4.51 8.19
C ASP A 35 8.72 -5.78 7.67
N ASN A 36 8.15 -6.42 6.65
CA ASN A 36 8.70 -7.64 6.04
C ASN A 36 9.58 -7.27 4.84
N ASP A 37 10.91 -7.31 5.02
CA ASP A 37 11.87 -6.97 3.96
C ASP A 37 12.13 -8.14 2.98
N ASN A 38 11.50 -9.28 3.18
CA ASN A 38 11.60 -10.46 2.30
C ASN A 38 10.43 -10.59 1.32
N LEU A 39 9.57 -9.58 1.25
CA LEU A 39 8.41 -9.62 0.39
C LEU A 39 8.83 -9.36 -1.06
N HIS A 40 8.43 -10.27 -1.97
CA HIS A 40 8.76 -10.18 -3.39
C HIS A 40 7.49 -10.03 -4.24
N THR A 41 7.44 -9.00 -5.05
CA THR A 41 6.32 -8.73 -5.96
C THR A 41 6.79 -7.83 -7.09
N ASP A 42 6.24 -8.05 -8.30
CA ASP A 42 6.48 -7.19 -9.45
C ASP A 42 5.42 -6.08 -9.59
N LYS A 43 4.34 -6.18 -8.83
CA LYS A 43 3.17 -5.31 -8.97
C LYS A 43 3.13 -4.20 -7.93
N TRP A 44 3.38 -4.55 -6.67
CA TRP A 44 3.42 -3.60 -5.58
C TRP A 44 4.79 -2.92 -5.48
N THR A 45 4.80 -1.63 -5.19
CA THR A 45 6.01 -0.96 -4.70
C THR A 45 6.06 -1.19 -3.19
N VAL A 46 7.00 -2.03 -2.74
CA VAL A 46 7.13 -2.37 -1.33
C VAL A 46 8.02 -1.36 -0.64
N VAL A 47 7.54 -0.81 0.47
CA VAL A 47 8.28 0.14 1.28
C VAL A 47 8.45 -0.43 2.69
N VAL A 48 9.70 -0.52 3.13
CA VAL A 48 10.04 -0.84 4.51
C VAL A 48 10.62 0.43 5.13
N ASP A 49 9.82 1.09 5.96
CA ASP A 49 10.21 2.37 6.57
C ASP A 49 11.03 2.09 7.82
N LYS A 50 12.29 2.50 7.79
CA LYS A 50 13.25 2.22 8.87
C LYS A 50 12.83 2.83 10.21
N LYS A 51 12.16 3.98 10.20
CA LYS A 51 11.72 4.62 11.45
C LYS A 51 10.61 3.85 12.17
N LEU A 52 9.95 2.91 11.46
CA LEU A 52 8.90 2.07 12.04
C LEU A 52 9.42 0.70 12.49
N LEU A 53 10.64 0.34 12.14
CA LEU A 53 11.24 -0.93 12.58
C LEU A 53 11.43 -0.93 14.10
N GLY A 54 11.04 -2.04 14.74
CA GLY A 54 11.10 -2.16 16.20
C GLY A 54 9.94 -1.51 16.94
N LYS A 55 9.05 -0.83 16.25
CA LYS A 55 7.84 -0.27 16.85
C LYS A 55 6.74 -1.33 16.93
N PRO A 56 5.82 -1.22 17.91
CA PRO A 56 4.65 -2.09 17.92
C PRO A 56 3.85 -1.97 16.62
N ALA A 57 3.28 -3.09 16.16
CA ALA A 57 2.54 -3.11 14.89
C ALA A 57 1.38 -2.10 14.87
N ILE A 58 0.71 -1.93 16.02
CA ILE A 58 -0.40 -0.97 16.12
C ILE A 58 0.09 0.47 15.90
N TYR A 59 1.27 0.82 16.41
CA TYR A 59 1.86 2.14 16.21
C TYR A 59 2.12 2.37 14.71
N SER A 60 2.76 1.40 14.05
CA SER A 60 3.11 1.50 12.63
C SER A 60 1.86 1.59 11.75
N THR A 61 0.83 0.82 12.07
CA THR A 61 -0.46 0.86 11.38
C THR A 61 -1.08 2.26 11.44
N PHE A 62 -1.15 2.86 12.62
CA PHE A 62 -1.71 4.20 12.76
C PHE A 62 -0.83 5.25 12.07
N TYR A 63 0.49 5.11 12.18
CA TYR A 63 1.39 6.06 11.54
C TYR A 63 1.15 6.13 10.02
N VAL A 64 1.12 4.98 9.35
CA VAL A 64 0.91 4.92 7.90
C VAL A 64 -0.48 5.45 7.53
N ARG A 65 -1.50 5.07 8.30
CA ARG A 65 -2.88 5.50 8.07
C ARG A 65 -3.04 7.02 8.10
N TYR A 66 -2.34 7.68 9.01
CA TYR A 66 -2.45 9.14 9.20
C TYR A 66 -1.41 9.94 8.43
N HIS A 67 -0.43 9.27 7.80
CA HIS A 67 0.61 9.93 7.01
C HIS A 67 0.79 9.27 5.64
N PRO A 68 -0.31 9.02 4.88
CA PRO A 68 -0.20 8.25 3.64
C PRO A 68 0.66 8.95 2.60
N PHE A 69 0.66 10.27 2.56
CA PHE A 69 1.39 11.03 1.54
C PHE A 69 2.91 11.04 1.76
N GLU A 70 3.40 10.47 2.85
CA GLU A 70 4.83 10.20 2.99
C GLU A 70 5.29 9.03 2.11
N TYR A 71 4.36 8.20 1.61
CA TYR A 71 4.67 6.94 0.91
C TYR A 71 4.23 6.93 -0.55
N VAL A 72 3.43 7.89 -0.98
CA VAL A 72 2.84 7.90 -2.32
C VAL A 72 3.23 9.19 -3.06
N HIS A 73 3.06 9.16 -4.41
CA HIS A 73 3.51 10.24 -5.30
C HIS A 73 2.35 10.94 -6.02
N SER A 74 1.13 10.77 -5.56
CA SER A 74 -0.05 11.42 -6.13
C SER A 74 -0.77 12.24 -5.07
N ASP A 75 -1.69 13.09 -5.52
CA ASP A 75 -2.53 13.90 -4.62
C ASP A 75 -3.81 13.18 -4.19
N VAL A 76 -4.08 12.01 -4.78
CA VAL A 76 -5.29 11.22 -4.48
C VAL A 76 -4.86 9.81 -4.08
N CYS A 77 -5.21 9.42 -2.87
CA CYS A 77 -4.78 8.14 -2.32
C CYS A 77 -5.95 7.43 -1.64
N ILE A 78 -6.12 6.13 -1.96
CA ILE A 78 -6.97 5.23 -1.20
C ILE A 78 -6.08 4.44 -0.24
N VAL A 79 -6.40 4.50 1.05
CA VAL A 79 -5.68 3.74 2.08
C VAL A 79 -6.51 2.51 2.45
N LEU A 80 -5.91 1.33 2.34
CA LEU A 80 -6.56 0.06 2.59
C LEU A 80 -5.80 -0.74 3.65
N ASP A 81 -6.56 -1.42 4.51
CA ASP A 81 -6.01 -2.37 5.46
C ASP A 81 -5.46 -3.59 4.73
N GLY A 82 -4.39 -4.20 5.26
CA GLY A 82 -3.77 -5.39 4.69
C GLY A 82 -4.66 -6.62 4.63
N SER A 83 -5.81 -6.62 5.32
CA SER A 83 -6.82 -7.68 5.21
C SER A 83 -7.60 -7.64 3.90
N MET A 84 -7.55 -6.54 3.17
CA MET A 84 -8.26 -6.36 1.91
C MET A 84 -7.56 -7.11 0.78
N TRP A 85 -8.35 -7.61 -0.16
CA TRP A 85 -7.84 -8.27 -1.36
C TRP A 85 -8.33 -7.54 -2.59
N ILE A 86 -7.39 -6.92 -3.31
CA ILE A 86 -7.69 -6.17 -4.52
C ILE A 86 -7.67 -7.14 -5.70
N ARG A 87 -8.82 -7.35 -6.32
CA ARG A 87 -8.98 -8.31 -7.42
C ARG A 87 -8.93 -7.69 -8.80
N ASN A 88 -9.24 -6.38 -8.90
CA ASN A 88 -9.26 -5.64 -10.16
C ASN A 88 -8.62 -4.28 -9.96
N ASP A 89 -8.15 -3.69 -11.06
CA ASP A 89 -7.60 -2.34 -11.03
C ASP A 89 -8.63 -1.35 -10.46
N LEU A 90 -8.16 -0.49 -9.57
CA LEU A 90 -9.01 0.48 -8.88
C LEU A 90 -9.14 1.82 -9.59
N VAL A 91 -8.53 2.00 -10.77
CA VAL A 91 -8.67 3.25 -11.54
C VAL A 91 -10.13 3.61 -11.79
N PRO A 92 -11.02 2.68 -12.22
CA PRO A 92 -12.43 3.03 -12.42
C PRO A 92 -13.14 3.48 -11.14
N VAL A 93 -12.73 2.94 -9.99
CA VAL A 93 -13.31 3.31 -8.69
C VAL A 93 -12.83 4.68 -8.25
N ILE A 94 -11.50 4.88 -8.25
CA ILE A 94 -10.90 6.09 -7.70
C ILE A 94 -11.15 7.31 -8.60
N SER A 95 -11.21 7.11 -9.92
CA SER A 95 -11.47 8.20 -10.87
C SER A 95 -12.92 8.68 -10.85
N GLY A 96 -13.83 7.91 -10.21
CA GLY A 96 -15.23 8.26 -10.08
C GLY A 96 -15.54 9.17 -8.89
N PHE A 97 -14.56 9.45 -8.06
CA PHE A 97 -14.75 10.32 -6.89
C PHE A 97 -14.63 11.80 -7.23
#